data_def90bcd4e64ea8a375b747b1c8609a0
#
_entry.id   def90bcd4e64ea8a375b747b1c8609a0
#
_cell.length_a   1.000
_cell.length_b   1.000
_cell.length_c   1.000
_cell.angle_alpha   90.00
_cell.angle_beta   90.00
_cell.angle_gamma   90.00
#
_symmetry.space_group_name_H-M   'P 1'
#
loop_
_entity.id
_entity.type
_entity.pdbx_description
1 polymer ?
#
loop_
_entity_poly.entity_id
_entity_poly.type
_entity_poly.pdbx_seq_one_letter_code
_entity_poly.pdbx_strand_id
1 'polypeptide(L)'
;MTYGADCLSVVVVAGVAVVYAVDYVRNRLDDEPPAETTAHAEWLYATDQISHTELERRVDVYEDPEADRIRSAVERISGIDTKTSFEIAARYDTLDDLQNADRTDLETIPNVGPKRAAAIRERFE
;
A
#
# COMPACT_ATOMS: atom_id res chain seq x y z
N MET A 1 -16.68 -50.66 -25.36
CA MET A 1 -16.23 -50.36 -24.02
C MET A 1 -15.78 -48.95 -23.90
N THR A 2 -16.73 -48.15 -23.53
CA THR A 2 -16.61 -46.69 -23.49
C THR A 2 -16.10 -46.13 -22.16
N TYR A 3 -16.05 -46.95 -21.13
CA TYR A 3 -15.68 -46.50 -19.77
C TYR A 3 -14.23 -46.08 -19.59
N GLY A 4 -13.30 -46.70 -20.28
CA GLY A 4 -11.88 -46.33 -20.18
C GLY A 4 -11.54 -45.01 -20.87
N ALA A 5 -12.20 -44.69 -21.95
CA ALA A 5 -12.01 -43.43 -22.67
C ALA A 5 -12.60 -42.24 -21.88
N ASP A 6 -13.75 -42.44 -21.23
CA ASP A 6 -14.38 -41.40 -20.42
C ASP A 6 -13.55 -41.08 -19.15
N CYS A 7 -12.97 -42.09 -18.49
CA CYS A 7 -12.10 -41.89 -17.34
C CYS A 7 -10.83 -41.11 -17.71
N LEU A 8 -10.22 -41.40 -18.85
CA LEU A 8 -9.05 -40.69 -19.36
C LEU A 8 -9.36 -39.23 -19.68
N SER A 9 -10.52 -38.97 -20.28
CA SER A 9 -10.97 -37.61 -20.59
C SER A 9 -11.17 -36.78 -19.32
N VAL A 10 -11.78 -37.37 -18.28
CA VAL A 10 -12.00 -36.68 -17.02
C VAL A 10 -10.67 -36.37 -16.33
N VAL A 11 -9.72 -37.30 -16.34
CA VAL A 11 -8.39 -37.07 -15.75
C VAL A 11 -7.63 -35.97 -16.49
N VAL A 12 -7.69 -35.95 -17.81
CA VAL A 12 -7.03 -34.89 -18.61
C VAL A 12 -7.65 -33.51 -18.35
N VAL A 13 -8.97 -33.42 -18.29
CA VAL A 13 -9.66 -32.15 -17.99
C VAL A 13 -9.33 -31.66 -16.59
N ALA A 14 -9.34 -32.54 -15.59
CA ALA A 14 -8.96 -32.18 -14.22
C ALA A 14 -7.50 -31.73 -14.13
N GLY A 15 -6.57 -32.40 -14.83
CA GLY A 15 -5.16 -32.01 -14.90
C GLY A 15 -4.96 -30.63 -15.51
N VAL A 16 -5.65 -30.34 -16.60
CA VAL A 16 -5.62 -29.02 -17.27
C VAL A 16 -6.19 -27.95 -16.35
N ALA A 17 -7.30 -28.21 -15.68
CA ALA A 17 -7.88 -27.23 -14.73
C ALA A 17 -6.94 -26.89 -13.58
N VAL A 18 -6.23 -27.89 -13.04
CA VAL A 18 -5.22 -27.68 -11.99
C VAL A 18 -4.06 -26.82 -12.50
N VAL A 19 -3.55 -27.11 -13.70
CA VAL A 19 -2.46 -26.32 -14.30
C VAL A 19 -2.90 -24.88 -14.51
N TYR A 20 -4.10 -24.63 -15.04
CA TYR A 20 -4.63 -23.27 -15.20
C TYR A 20 -4.82 -22.57 -13.86
N ALA A 21 -5.29 -23.25 -12.83
CA ALA A 21 -5.43 -22.66 -11.49
C ALA A 21 -4.09 -22.28 -10.90
N VAL A 22 -3.07 -23.12 -11.03
CA VAL A 22 -1.70 -22.85 -10.56
C VAL A 22 -1.11 -21.66 -11.33
N ASP A 23 -1.23 -21.64 -12.64
CA ASP A 23 -0.74 -20.53 -13.47
C ASP A 23 -1.46 -19.22 -13.14
N TYR A 24 -2.78 -19.27 -12.94
CA TYR A 24 -3.58 -18.11 -12.56
C TYR A 24 -3.11 -17.53 -11.22
N VAL A 25 -2.92 -18.37 -10.21
CA VAL A 25 -2.43 -17.95 -8.89
C VAL A 25 -1.01 -17.40 -8.99
N ARG A 26 -0.15 -18.08 -9.74
CA ARG A 26 1.24 -17.64 -9.95
C ARG A 26 1.29 -16.28 -10.64
N ASN A 27 0.56 -16.11 -11.75
CA ASN A 27 0.49 -14.85 -12.48
C ASN A 27 -0.03 -13.72 -11.60
N ARG A 28 -0.99 -14.01 -10.74
CA ARG A 28 -1.55 -13.03 -9.82
C ARG A 28 -0.57 -12.62 -8.73
N LEU A 29 0.30 -13.52 -8.30
CA LEU A 29 1.38 -13.23 -7.34
C LEU A 29 2.57 -12.54 -8.00
N ASP A 30 2.81 -12.82 -9.29
CA ASP A 30 3.90 -12.21 -10.05
C ASP A 30 3.56 -10.78 -10.51
N ASP A 31 2.27 -10.47 -10.70
CA ASP A 31 1.82 -9.13 -11.07
C ASP A 31 1.79 -8.23 -9.84
N GLU A 32 2.77 -7.35 -9.75
CA GLU A 32 2.81 -6.36 -8.67
C GLU A 32 1.66 -5.36 -8.81
N PRO A 33 0.77 -5.25 -7.80
CA PRO A 33 -0.28 -4.23 -7.82
C PRO A 33 0.28 -2.81 -7.83
N PRO A 34 -0.52 -1.82 -8.23
CA PRO A 34 -0.08 -0.42 -8.19
C PRO A 34 0.40 -0.02 -6.80
N ALA A 35 1.52 0.70 -6.74
CA ALA A 35 2.08 1.20 -5.50
C ALA A 35 1.06 2.04 -4.73
N GLU A 36 1.20 2.09 -3.42
CA GLU A 36 0.35 2.88 -2.52
C GLU A 36 -1.11 2.44 -2.48
N THR A 37 -1.35 1.17 -2.68
CA THR A 37 -2.68 0.56 -2.54
C THR A 37 -2.64 -0.53 -1.47
N THR A 38 -3.80 -0.82 -0.88
CA THR A 38 -3.96 -1.96 0.03
C THR A 38 -3.53 -3.27 -0.65
N ALA A 39 -3.90 -3.44 -1.92
CA ALA A 39 -3.51 -4.61 -2.71
C ALA A 39 -1.99 -4.75 -2.81
N HIS A 40 -1.27 -3.65 -2.98
CA HIS A 40 0.20 -3.66 -3.01
C HIS A 40 0.79 -4.06 -1.65
N ALA A 41 0.25 -3.54 -0.56
CA ALA A 41 0.69 -3.91 0.79
C ALA A 41 0.48 -5.40 1.05
N GLU A 42 -0.67 -5.94 0.69
CA GLU A 42 -0.98 -7.37 0.80
C GLU A 42 -0.04 -8.22 -0.06
N TRP A 43 0.26 -7.78 -1.27
CA TRP A 43 1.19 -8.45 -2.16
C TRP A 43 2.61 -8.47 -1.58
N LEU A 44 3.08 -7.36 -1.02
CA LEU A 44 4.39 -7.28 -0.36
C LEU A 44 4.48 -8.23 0.85
N TYR A 45 3.40 -8.32 1.62
CA TYR A 45 3.33 -9.27 2.73
C TYR A 45 3.33 -10.72 2.25
N ALA A 46 2.53 -11.05 1.24
CA ALA A 46 2.45 -12.40 0.67
C ALA A 46 3.79 -12.86 0.06
N THR A 47 4.61 -11.94 -0.39
CA THR A 47 5.94 -12.21 -0.97
C THR A 47 7.08 -12.03 0.05
N ASP A 48 6.77 -11.97 1.34
CA ASP A 48 7.72 -11.83 2.46
C ASP A 48 8.61 -10.58 2.40
N GLN A 49 8.13 -9.52 1.76
CA GLN A 49 8.89 -8.26 1.65
C GLN A 49 8.65 -7.30 2.81
N ILE A 50 7.52 -7.44 3.49
CA ILE A 50 7.18 -6.64 4.67
C ILE A 50 6.64 -7.55 5.77
N SER A 51 6.75 -7.08 7.03
CA SER A 51 6.20 -7.76 8.19
C SER A 51 4.68 -7.57 8.29
N HIS A 52 4.03 -8.38 9.12
CA HIS A 52 2.61 -8.23 9.43
C HIS A 52 2.30 -6.86 10.04
N THR A 53 3.16 -6.37 10.93
CA THR A 53 3.01 -5.04 11.54
C THR A 53 3.07 -3.93 10.49
N GLU A 54 4.00 -4.03 9.54
CA GLU A 54 4.09 -3.06 8.44
C GLU A 54 2.89 -3.15 7.49
N LEU A 55 2.38 -4.36 7.24
CA LEU A 55 1.15 -4.53 6.48
C LEU A 55 -0.01 -3.78 7.12
N GLU A 56 -0.24 -4.00 8.42
CA GLU A 56 -1.32 -3.33 9.15
C GLU A 56 -1.17 -1.81 9.11
N ARG A 57 0.05 -1.32 9.31
CA ARG A 57 0.35 0.11 9.25
C ARG A 57 -0.01 0.72 7.89
N ARG A 58 0.34 0.05 6.80
CA ARG A 58 0.06 0.52 5.43
C ARG A 58 -1.43 0.47 5.11
N VAL A 59 -2.11 -0.60 5.49
CA VAL A 59 -3.55 -0.74 5.28
C VAL A 59 -4.30 0.36 6.02
N ASP A 60 -3.94 0.64 7.27
CA ASP A 60 -4.56 1.70 8.06
C ASP A 60 -4.47 3.06 7.36
N VAL A 61 -3.32 3.39 6.78
CA VAL A 61 -3.14 4.65 6.06
C VAL A 61 -3.89 4.66 4.73
N TYR A 62 -3.80 3.59 3.95
CA TYR A 62 -4.40 3.56 2.60
C TYR A 62 -5.93 3.51 2.64
N GLU A 63 -6.53 2.97 3.68
CA GLU A 63 -7.99 2.87 3.83
C GLU A 63 -8.61 4.05 4.57
N ASP A 64 -7.81 4.92 5.18
CA ASP A 64 -8.30 6.06 5.95
C ASP A 64 -8.53 7.27 5.05
N PRO A 65 -9.79 7.78 4.94
CA PRO A 65 -10.09 8.99 4.16
C PRO A 65 -9.36 10.25 4.66
N GLU A 66 -9.13 10.37 5.96
CA GLU A 66 -8.38 11.51 6.53
C GLU A 66 -6.90 11.44 6.15
N ALA A 67 -6.32 10.26 6.14
CA ALA A 67 -4.95 10.06 5.66
C ALA A 67 -4.82 10.47 4.20
N ASP A 68 -5.80 10.16 3.37
CA ASP A 68 -5.83 10.55 1.96
C ASP A 68 -5.88 12.08 1.81
N ARG A 69 -6.67 12.76 2.62
CA ARG A 69 -6.73 14.23 2.65
C ARG A 69 -5.40 14.85 3.05
N ILE A 70 -4.74 14.30 4.07
CA ILE A 70 -3.43 14.76 4.52
C ILE A 70 -2.41 14.58 3.40
N ARG A 71 -2.35 13.41 2.78
CA ARG A 71 -1.43 13.13 1.69
C ARG A 71 -1.65 14.07 0.50
N SER A 72 -2.89 14.25 0.09
CA SER A 72 -3.24 15.15 -1.01
C SER A 72 -2.83 16.60 -0.73
N ALA A 73 -2.97 17.05 0.51
CA ALA A 73 -2.61 18.41 0.90
C ALA A 73 -1.09 18.62 0.90
N VAL A 74 -0.31 17.67 1.46
CA VAL A 74 1.14 17.83 1.59
C VAL A 74 1.89 17.52 0.30
N GLU A 75 1.37 16.66 -0.56
CA GLU A 75 1.97 16.34 -1.86
C GLU A 75 2.00 17.52 -2.82
N ARG A 76 1.21 18.54 -2.56
CA ARG A 76 1.25 19.82 -3.30
C ARG A 76 2.45 20.67 -2.93
N ILE A 77 3.12 20.36 -1.84
CA ILE A 77 4.30 21.10 -1.37
C ILE A 77 5.52 20.57 -2.13
N SER A 78 6.31 21.47 -2.71
CA SER A 78 7.54 21.11 -3.39
C SER A 78 8.53 20.45 -2.42
N GLY A 79 9.07 19.30 -2.80
CA GLY A 79 10.02 18.55 -1.98
C GLY A 79 9.40 17.49 -1.07
N ILE A 80 8.06 17.38 -1.05
CA ILE A 80 7.37 16.30 -0.33
C ILE A 80 7.05 15.20 -1.33
N ASP A 81 7.76 14.08 -1.24
CA ASP A 81 7.50 12.91 -2.06
C ASP A 81 6.42 12.01 -1.42
N THR A 82 6.06 10.97 -2.14
CA THR A 82 5.03 10.02 -1.74
C THR A 82 5.36 9.31 -0.43
N LYS A 83 6.61 8.93 -0.25
CA LYS A 83 7.07 8.27 0.98
C LYS A 83 6.97 9.20 2.18
N THR A 84 7.34 10.46 2.01
CA THR A 84 7.23 11.47 3.06
C THR A 84 5.77 11.78 3.38
N SER A 85 4.90 11.90 2.37
CA SER A 85 3.47 12.14 2.59
C SER A 85 2.81 10.98 3.36
N PHE A 86 3.21 9.75 3.09
CA PHE A 86 2.76 8.57 3.83
C PHE A 86 3.13 8.68 5.32
N GLU A 87 4.38 9.03 5.64
CA GLU A 87 4.85 9.17 7.03
C GLU A 87 4.12 10.29 7.77
N ILE A 88 3.82 11.38 7.09
CA ILE A 88 3.02 12.47 7.66
C ILE A 88 1.59 12.00 7.96
N ALA A 89 0.95 11.32 7.01
CA ALA A 89 -0.40 10.79 7.19
C ALA A 89 -0.47 9.73 8.28
N ALA A 90 0.56 8.93 8.45
CA ALA A 90 0.64 7.93 9.53
C ALA A 90 0.79 8.57 10.92
N ARG A 91 1.32 9.80 11.00
CA ARG A 91 1.59 10.51 12.26
C ARG A 91 0.37 11.26 12.80
N TYR A 92 -0.49 11.78 11.92
CA TYR A 92 -1.64 12.60 12.31
C TYR A 92 -2.96 11.93 11.95
N ASP A 93 -3.93 11.98 12.85
CA ASP A 93 -5.25 11.36 12.66
C ASP A 93 -6.13 12.20 11.71
N THR A 94 -6.00 13.53 11.75
CA THR A 94 -6.79 14.44 10.93
C THR A 94 -5.92 15.53 10.31
N LEU A 95 -6.45 16.16 9.27
CA LEU A 95 -5.80 17.32 8.64
C LEU A 95 -5.71 18.49 9.63
N ASP A 96 -6.69 18.67 10.50
CA ASP A 96 -6.66 19.69 11.55
C ASP A 96 -5.49 19.48 12.51
N ASP A 97 -5.23 18.24 12.91
CA ASP A 97 -4.09 17.91 13.77
C ASP A 97 -2.77 18.30 13.11
N LEU A 98 -2.63 18.04 11.82
CA LEU A 98 -1.45 18.44 11.05
C LEU A 98 -1.34 19.98 10.99
N GLN A 99 -2.42 20.69 10.73
CA GLN A 99 -2.43 22.15 10.65
C GLN A 99 -2.05 22.81 11.98
N ASN A 100 -2.37 22.17 13.10
CA ASN A 100 -2.05 22.65 14.45
C ASN A 100 -0.69 22.17 14.97
N ALA A 101 0.00 21.29 14.24
CA ALA A 101 1.31 20.78 14.63
C ALA A 101 2.36 21.89 14.57
N ASP A 102 3.23 21.92 15.55
CA ASP A 102 4.35 22.85 15.52
C ASP A 102 5.54 22.28 14.73
N ARG A 103 6.51 23.13 14.45
CA ARG A 103 7.69 22.75 13.68
C ARG A 103 8.48 21.62 14.33
N THR A 104 8.62 21.65 15.66
CA THR A 104 9.35 20.64 16.41
C THR A 104 8.69 19.27 16.28
N ASP A 105 7.37 19.23 16.38
CA ASP A 105 6.61 17.99 16.19
C ASP A 105 6.76 17.43 14.77
N LEU A 106 6.69 18.30 13.76
CA LEU A 106 6.90 17.89 12.36
C LEU A 106 8.28 17.31 12.11
N GLU A 107 9.31 17.84 12.75
CA GLU A 107 10.69 17.36 12.60
C GLU A 107 10.91 15.97 13.20
N THR A 108 9.99 15.46 14.03
CA THR A 108 10.06 14.08 14.56
C THR A 108 9.64 13.02 13.52
N ILE A 109 9.01 13.44 12.42
CA ILE A 109 8.54 12.53 11.38
C ILE A 109 9.72 12.07 10.52
N PRO A 110 9.84 10.77 10.21
CA PRO A 110 10.86 10.29 9.28
C PRO A 110 10.82 11.06 7.95
N ASN A 111 11.99 11.44 7.46
CA ASN A 111 12.18 12.22 6.21
C ASN A 111 11.73 13.68 6.26
N VAL A 112 11.26 14.17 7.41
CA VAL A 112 10.89 15.58 7.59
C VAL A 112 11.96 16.26 8.43
N GLY A 113 12.88 16.95 7.77
CA GLY A 113 13.87 17.80 8.40
C GLY A 113 13.37 19.24 8.55
N PRO A 114 14.24 20.15 9.03
CA PRO A 114 13.85 21.55 9.27
C PRO A 114 13.28 22.27 8.05
N LYS A 115 13.82 22.02 6.87
CA LYS A 115 13.38 22.65 5.62
C LYS A 115 11.96 22.20 5.21
N ARG A 116 11.69 20.89 5.28
CA ARG A 116 10.38 20.34 4.96
C ARG A 116 9.34 20.74 6.01
N ALA A 117 9.72 20.73 7.30
CA ALA A 117 8.84 21.19 8.38
C ALA A 117 8.44 22.66 8.19
N ALA A 118 9.38 23.53 7.83
CA ALA A 118 9.09 24.92 7.52
C ALA A 118 8.15 25.06 6.32
N ALA A 119 8.34 24.29 5.26
CA ALA A 119 7.49 24.30 4.08
C ALA A 119 6.06 23.85 4.41
N ILE A 120 5.90 22.85 5.26
CA ILE A 120 4.57 22.39 5.71
C ILE A 120 3.88 23.47 6.52
N ARG A 121 4.59 24.10 7.46
CA ARG A 121 4.03 25.19 8.25
C ARG A 121 3.60 26.36 7.38
N GLU A 122 4.43 26.75 6.44
CA GLU A 122 4.12 27.83 5.49
C GLU A 122 2.84 27.54 4.66
N ARG A 123 2.64 26.28 4.27
CA ARG A 123 1.47 25.86 3.50
C ARG A 123 0.17 26.05 4.27
N PHE A 124 0.17 25.90 5.59
CA PHE A 124 -1.02 25.94 6.44
C PHE A 124 -1.14 27.23 7.28
N GLU A 125 -0.28 28.17 7.05
CA GLU A 125 -0.40 29.51 7.64
C GLU A 125 -1.42 30.40 6.95
#